data_2c2aae04bb58a0485c0aa0e260b53651
#
_entry.id   2c2aae04bb58a0485c0aa0e260b53651
#
_cell.length_a   1.000
_cell.length_b   1.000
_cell.length_c   1.000
_cell.angle_alpha   90.00
_cell.angle_beta   90.00
_cell.angle_gamma   90.00
#
_symmetry.space_group_name_H-M   'P 1'
#
loop_
_entity.id
_entity.type
_entity.pdbx_description
1 polymer ?
#
loop_
_entity_poly.entity_id
_entity_poly.type
_entity_poly.pdbx_seq_one_letter_code
_entity_poly.pdbx_strand_id
1 'polypeptide(L)'
;MFFKAKKEENEFEKYFEMSEKSGWRTTDLNWNKIDKENISDIDKQAILATAIIEHGVPHYSDTWSMVKGIEKEWELWQFVTLWAGEEHRHSYALKKLADMLDISGNAKHYDKSAKGEHYYKQVSEVIYPPFDLDY
;
A
#
# COMPACT_ATOMS: atom_id res chain seq x y z
N MET A 1 23.29 35.93 28.37
CA MET A 1 23.50 34.51 28.06
C MET A 1 22.15 33.98 27.55
N PHE A 2 21.96 33.93 26.26
CA PHE A 2 20.71 33.46 25.66
C PHE A 2 20.75 31.92 25.64
N PHE A 3 19.95 31.29 26.45
CA PHE A 3 19.70 29.86 26.34
C PHE A 3 18.95 29.65 25.00
N LYS A 4 19.63 29.13 23.96
CA LYS A 4 18.93 28.55 22.84
C LYS A 4 18.15 27.37 23.40
N ALA A 5 16.83 27.50 23.49
CA ALA A 5 15.97 26.33 23.67
C ALA A 5 16.38 25.30 22.62
N LYS A 6 16.69 24.09 23.07
CA LYS A 6 16.90 22.97 22.16
C LYS A 6 15.59 22.82 21.38
N LYS A 7 15.60 23.06 20.08
CA LYS A 7 14.44 22.79 19.25
C LYS A 7 14.14 21.31 19.45
N GLU A 8 13.02 20.98 20.06
CA GLU A 8 12.57 19.59 20.13
C GLU A 8 12.51 19.11 18.69
N GLU A 9 13.15 17.99 18.45
CA GLU A 9 13.24 17.40 17.12
C GLU A 9 11.86 16.87 16.78
N ASN A 10 11.28 17.38 15.70
CA ASN A 10 9.95 17.03 15.25
C ASN A 10 9.95 15.59 14.71
N GLU A 11 9.11 14.72 15.26
CA GLU A 11 9.03 13.30 14.87
C GLU A 11 8.64 13.13 13.40
N PHE A 12 7.83 14.02 12.86
CA PHE A 12 7.49 14.00 11.45
C PHE A 12 8.72 14.34 10.58
N GLU A 13 9.53 15.35 10.96
CA GLU A 13 10.76 15.70 10.24
C GLU A 13 11.70 14.49 10.17
N LYS A 14 11.84 13.75 11.28
CA LYS A 14 12.64 12.49 11.30
C LYS A 14 12.08 11.44 10.36
N TYR A 15 10.77 11.22 10.42
CA TYR A 15 10.12 10.24 9.55
C TYR A 15 10.29 10.62 8.09
N PHE A 16 10.09 11.90 7.74
CA PHE A 16 10.30 12.40 6.39
C PHE A 16 11.72 12.17 5.90
N GLU A 17 12.73 12.53 6.72
CA GLU A 17 14.14 12.29 6.37
C GLU A 17 14.46 10.81 6.19
N MET A 18 13.87 9.94 7.01
CA MET A 18 14.02 8.49 6.86
C MET A 18 13.39 8.00 5.55
N SER A 19 12.20 8.46 5.22
CA SER A 19 11.51 8.13 3.98
C SER A 19 12.31 8.57 2.75
N GLU A 20 12.86 9.78 2.76
CA GLU A 20 13.74 10.26 1.68
C GLU A 20 15.01 9.42 1.50
N LYS A 21 15.60 8.95 2.61
CA LYS A 21 16.84 8.15 2.59
C LYS A 21 16.60 6.70 2.17
N SER A 22 15.48 6.12 2.58
CA SER A 22 15.12 4.73 2.31
C SER A 22 14.13 4.58 1.14
N GLY A 23 13.62 5.70 0.65
CA GLY A 23 12.64 5.73 -0.42
C GLY A 23 13.16 5.09 -1.70
N TRP A 24 12.31 4.31 -2.32
CA TRP A 24 12.56 3.68 -3.61
C TRP A 24 11.58 4.22 -4.66
N ARG A 25 11.95 4.08 -5.92
CA ARG A 25 11.07 4.42 -7.04
C ARG A 25 10.73 3.15 -7.81
N THR A 26 9.56 3.12 -8.39
CA THR A 26 9.16 1.99 -9.25
C THR A 26 10.10 1.82 -10.45
N THR A 27 10.81 2.87 -10.84
CA THR A 27 11.87 2.84 -11.87
C THR A 27 13.17 2.20 -11.41
N ASP A 28 13.41 2.08 -10.10
CA ASP A 28 14.61 1.47 -9.54
C ASP A 28 14.51 -0.07 -9.55
N LEU A 29 13.29 -0.59 -9.73
CA LEU A 29 13.02 -2.01 -9.80
C LEU A 29 13.41 -2.58 -11.17
N ASN A 30 14.22 -3.63 -11.16
CA ASN A 30 14.65 -4.28 -12.41
C ASN A 30 13.61 -5.27 -12.91
N TRP A 31 12.58 -4.74 -13.54
CA TRP A 31 11.45 -5.51 -14.08
C TRP A 31 11.86 -6.61 -15.07
N ASN A 32 12.97 -6.42 -15.78
CA ASN A 32 13.46 -7.38 -16.78
C ASN A 32 14.15 -8.61 -16.15
N LYS A 33 14.44 -8.57 -14.84
CA LYS A 33 15.08 -9.67 -14.13
C LYS A 33 14.10 -10.59 -13.41
N ILE A 34 12.79 -10.35 -13.55
CA ILE A 34 11.78 -11.19 -12.94
C ILE A 34 11.76 -12.54 -13.65
N ASP A 35 12.08 -13.58 -12.90
CA ASP A 35 12.03 -14.97 -13.36
C ASP A 35 10.62 -15.53 -13.15
N LYS A 36 9.78 -15.34 -14.17
CA LYS A 36 8.36 -15.69 -14.13
C LYS A 36 8.11 -17.19 -14.00
N GLU A 37 9.04 -18.01 -14.50
CA GLU A 37 8.89 -19.47 -14.54
C GLU A 37 9.15 -20.11 -13.18
N ASN A 38 9.97 -19.44 -12.34
CA ASN A 38 10.32 -19.93 -11.02
C ASN A 38 9.46 -19.36 -9.88
N ILE A 39 8.40 -18.59 -10.19
CA ILE A 39 7.45 -18.11 -9.19
C ILE A 39 6.37 -19.18 -8.99
N SER A 40 6.26 -19.70 -7.77
CA SER A 40 5.27 -20.74 -7.43
C SER A 40 3.85 -20.19 -7.49
N ASP A 41 2.86 -21.07 -7.58
CA ASP A 41 1.44 -20.66 -7.57
C ASP A 41 1.04 -20.03 -6.25
N ILE A 42 1.63 -20.45 -5.13
CA ILE A 42 1.44 -19.82 -3.82
C ILE A 42 1.98 -18.38 -3.82
N ASP A 43 3.18 -18.16 -4.38
CA ASP A 43 3.74 -16.81 -4.48
C ASP A 43 2.89 -15.92 -5.38
N LYS A 44 2.38 -16.45 -6.49
CA LYS A 44 1.46 -15.72 -7.38
C LYS A 44 0.18 -15.32 -6.66
N GLN A 45 -0.39 -16.21 -5.86
CA GLN A 45 -1.58 -15.90 -5.06
C GLN A 45 -1.28 -14.81 -4.02
N ALA A 46 -0.15 -14.90 -3.31
CA ALA A 46 0.27 -13.90 -2.35
C ALA A 46 0.48 -12.52 -3.01
N ILE A 47 1.16 -12.48 -4.16
CA ILE A 47 1.37 -11.25 -4.94
C ILE A 47 0.02 -10.63 -5.33
N LEU A 48 -0.90 -11.42 -5.85
CA LEU A 48 -2.21 -10.93 -6.26
C LEU A 48 -3.02 -10.40 -5.08
N ALA A 49 -3.05 -11.15 -3.97
CA ALA A 49 -3.75 -10.72 -2.76
C ALA A 49 -3.19 -9.40 -2.24
N THR A 50 -1.87 -9.28 -2.13
CA THR A 50 -1.22 -8.05 -1.67
C THR A 50 -1.47 -6.89 -2.65
N ALA A 51 -1.42 -7.14 -3.96
CA ALA A 51 -1.73 -6.12 -4.95
C ALA A 51 -3.15 -5.56 -4.80
N ILE A 52 -4.13 -6.42 -4.51
CA ILE A 52 -5.52 -6.00 -4.26
C ILE A 52 -5.61 -5.18 -2.96
N ILE A 53 -4.91 -5.60 -1.91
CA ILE A 53 -4.88 -4.88 -0.62
C ILE A 53 -4.33 -3.47 -0.81
N GLU A 54 -3.16 -3.36 -1.39
CA GLU A 54 -2.48 -2.09 -1.61
C GLU A 54 -3.25 -1.17 -2.56
N HIS A 55 -4.05 -1.73 -3.46
CA HIS A 55 -4.89 -0.93 -4.35
C HIS A 55 -6.06 -0.24 -3.63
N GLY A 56 -6.34 -0.63 -2.39
CA GLY A 56 -7.32 0.03 -1.51
C GLY A 56 -6.88 1.37 -0.91
N VAL A 57 -5.68 1.87 -1.21
CA VAL A 57 -5.13 3.12 -0.67
C VAL A 57 -6.08 4.32 -0.76
N PRO A 58 -6.79 4.59 -1.86
CA PRO A 58 -7.74 5.71 -1.92
C PRO A 58 -8.81 5.61 -0.83
N HIS A 59 -9.30 4.40 -0.55
CA HIS A 59 -10.27 4.17 0.51
C HIS A 59 -9.66 4.41 1.90
N TYR A 60 -8.45 3.94 2.14
CA TYR A 60 -7.77 4.17 3.42
C TYR A 60 -7.51 5.66 3.65
N SER A 61 -7.04 6.36 2.63
CA SER A 61 -6.78 7.80 2.70
C SER A 61 -8.06 8.59 3.00
N ASP A 62 -9.19 8.20 2.39
CA ASP A 62 -10.49 8.79 2.67
C ASP A 62 -10.95 8.52 4.11
N THR A 63 -10.76 7.29 4.59
CA THR A 63 -11.07 6.93 5.98
C THR A 63 -10.27 7.77 6.97
N TRP A 64 -8.98 8.00 6.73
CA TRP A 64 -8.16 8.87 7.58
C TRP A 64 -8.65 10.31 7.57
N SER A 65 -9.11 10.81 6.42
CA SER A 65 -9.66 12.17 6.32
C SER A 65 -10.93 12.39 7.16
N MET A 66 -11.65 11.30 7.46
CA MET A 66 -12.84 11.31 8.30
C MET A 66 -12.53 11.31 9.82
N VAL A 67 -11.29 11.08 10.22
CA VAL A 67 -10.91 11.10 11.63
C VAL A 67 -11.01 12.52 12.16
N LYS A 68 -12.00 12.73 13.04
CA LYS A 68 -12.28 14.06 13.60
C LYS A 68 -11.09 14.61 14.34
N GLY A 69 -10.65 15.79 13.94
CA GLY A 69 -9.56 16.52 14.58
C GLY A 69 -8.20 16.34 13.90
N ILE A 70 -8.06 15.39 12.95
CA ILE A 70 -6.78 15.19 12.24
C ILE A 70 -6.35 16.48 11.53
N GLU A 71 -7.31 17.26 11.05
CA GLU A 71 -7.07 18.54 10.38
C GLU A 71 -6.44 19.61 11.27
N LYS A 72 -6.45 19.40 12.59
CA LYS A 72 -5.85 20.28 13.59
C LYS A 72 -4.43 19.89 13.95
N GLU A 73 -4.07 18.66 13.66
CA GLU A 73 -2.76 18.08 13.92
C GLU A 73 -1.94 18.07 12.64
N TRP A 74 -1.32 19.21 12.34
CA TRP A 74 -0.62 19.42 11.07
C TRP A 74 0.40 18.32 10.76
N GLU A 75 1.18 17.88 11.74
CA GLU A 75 2.20 16.85 11.56
C GLU A 75 1.60 15.49 11.23
N LEU A 76 0.49 15.13 11.88
CA LEU A 76 -0.24 13.90 11.57
C LEU A 76 -0.84 13.94 10.18
N TRP A 77 -1.36 15.10 9.76
CA TRP A 77 -1.88 15.27 8.40
C TRP A 77 -0.79 15.12 7.34
N GLN A 78 0.39 15.70 7.60
CA GLN A 78 1.56 15.54 6.73
C GLN A 78 2.01 14.07 6.66
N PHE A 79 2.04 13.37 7.80
CA PHE A 79 2.37 11.95 7.87
C PHE A 79 1.42 11.11 7.01
N VAL A 80 0.11 11.30 7.16
CA VAL A 80 -0.90 10.55 6.39
C VAL A 80 -0.75 10.78 4.89
N THR A 81 -0.45 12.01 4.49
CA THR A 81 -0.25 12.37 3.09
C THR A 81 0.98 11.68 2.51
N LEU A 82 2.09 11.69 3.24
CA LEU A 82 3.32 11.02 2.84
C LEU A 82 3.14 9.49 2.79
N TRP A 83 2.56 8.92 3.84
CA TRP A 83 2.24 7.51 3.92
C TRP A 83 1.36 7.05 2.74
N ALA A 84 0.29 7.76 2.43
CA ALA A 84 -0.57 7.42 1.29
C ALA A 84 0.19 7.44 -0.04
N GLY A 85 1.16 8.34 -0.20
CA GLY A 85 2.03 8.38 -1.37
C GLY A 85 2.96 7.17 -1.47
N GLU A 86 3.45 6.65 -0.34
CA GLU A 86 4.27 5.45 -0.28
C GLU A 86 3.45 4.20 -0.61
N GLU A 87 2.28 4.05 -0.02
CA GLU A 87 1.35 2.97 -0.29
C GLU A 87 0.91 2.94 -1.77
N HIS A 88 0.73 4.11 -2.37
CA HIS A 88 0.40 4.19 -3.79
C HIS A 88 1.53 3.64 -4.69
N ARG A 89 2.80 3.80 -4.30
CA ARG A 89 3.95 3.18 -4.98
C ARG A 89 3.92 1.66 -4.86
N HIS A 90 3.58 1.13 -3.67
CA HIS A 90 3.41 -0.31 -3.44
C HIS A 90 2.31 -0.86 -4.34
N SER A 91 1.14 -0.23 -4.33
CA SER A 91 0.01 -0.59 -5.18
C SER A 91 0.40 -0.67 -6.66
N TYR A 92 1.06 0.36 -7.17
CA TYR A 92 1.49 0.40 -8.57
C TYR A 92 2.49 -0.72 -8.89
N ALA A 93 3.49 -0.95 -8.03
CA ALA A 93 4.52 -1.95 -8.27
C ALA A 93 3.94 -3.37 -8.24
N LEU A 94 3.10 -3.67 -7.25
CA LEU A 94 2.46 -4.98 -7.10
C LEU A 94 1.48 -5.27 -8.24
N LYS A 95 0.67 -4.28 -8.61
CA LYS A 95 -0.22 -4.42 -9.77
C LYS A 95 0.56 -4.69 -11.04
N LYS A 96 1.63 -3.94 -11.28
CA LYS A 96 2.49 -4.16 -12.46
C LYS A 96 3.11 -5.56 -12.45
N LEU A 97 3.56 -6.05 -11.29
CA LEU A 97 4.07 -7.40 -11.14
C LEU A 97 2.99 -8.43 -11.46
N ALA A 98 1.79 -8.28 -10.92
CA ALA A 98 0.66 -9.17 -11.17
C ALA A 98 0.28 -9.19 -12.66
N ASP A 99 0.29 -8.04 -13.34
CA ASP A 99 0.05 -7.94 -14.78
C ASP A 99 1.14 -8.68 -15.58
N MET A 100 2.40 -8.54 -15.19
CA MET A 100 3.53 -9.22 -15.84
C MET A 100 3.50 -10.74 -15.67
N LEU A 101 2.88 -11.23 -14.59
CA LEU A 101 2.71 -12.66 -14.29
C LEU A 101 1.42 -13.23 -14.87
N ASP A 102 0.62 -12.44 -15.58
CA ASP A 102 -0.69 -12.79 -16.11
C ASP A 102 -1.68 -13.31 -15.04
N ILE A 103 -1.54 -12.81 -13.79
CA ILE A 103 -2.38 -13.19 -12.66
C ILE A 103 -3.34 -12.10 -12.21
N SER A 104 -3.29 -10.92 -12.80
CA SER A 104 -4.19 -9.80 -12.45
C SER A 104 -5.67 -10.14 -12.63
N GLY A 105 -5.97 -11.15 -13.42
CA GLY A 105 -7.28 -11.72 -13.62
C GLY A 105 -8.29 -10.69 -14.08
N ASN A 106 -9.11 -10.21 -13.16
CA ASN A 106 -10.21 -9.32 -13.48
C ASN A 106 -9.97 -7.93 -12.85
N ALA A 107 -9.79 -6.91 -13.69
CA ALA A 107 -9.66 -5.51 -13.28
C ALA A 107 -10.72 -5.04 -12.27
N LYS A 108 -11.90 -5.69 -12.25
CA LYS A 108 -12.97 -5.41 -11.27
C LYS A 108 -12.53 -5.58 -9.82
N HIS A 109 -11.55 -6.44 -9.52
CA HIS A 109 -11.07 -6.61 -8.15
C HIS A 109 -10.34 -5.36 -7.66
N TYR A 110 -9.52 -4.76 -8.51
CA TYR A 110 -8.81 -3.52 -8.19
C TYR A 110 -9.78 -2.35 -7.99
N ASP A 111 -10.74 -2.19 -8.90
CA ASP A 111 -11.74 -1.13 -8.81
C ASP A 111 -12.57 -1.23 -7.53
N LYS A 112 -12.98 -2.44 -7.16
CA LYS A 112 -13.74 -2.67 -5.93
C LYS A 112 -12.91 -2.40 -4.69
N SER A 113 -11.64 -2.81 -4.69
CA SER A 113 -10.72 -2.54 -3.59
C SER A 113 -10.52 -1.04 -3.39
N ALA A 114 -10.27 -0.30 -4.47
CA ALA A 114 -10.12 1.15 -4.42
C ALA A 114 -11.35 1.88 -3.88
N LYS A 115 -12.55 1.29 -4.04
CA LYS A 115 -13.80 1.81 -3.49
C LYS A 115 -14.13 1.27 -2.10
N GLY A 116 -13.29 0.42 -1.52
CA GLY A 116 -13.55 -0.26 -0.25
C GLY A 116 -14.69 -1.29 -0.30
N GLU A 117 -15.20 -1.60 -1.51
CA GLU A 117 -16.30 -2.54 -1.69
C GLU A 117 -15.83 -3.99 -1.48
N HIS A 118 -16.42 -4.65 -0.51
CA HIS A 118 -16.18 -6.09 -0.25
C HIS A 118 -14.72 -6.51 -0.12
N TYR A 119 -13.89 -5.60 0.35
CA TYR A 119 -12.44 -5.78 0.47
C TYR A 119 -12.05 -7.14 1.10
N TYR A 120 -12.61 -7.46 2.27
CA TYR A 120 -12.31 -8.73 2.94
C TYR A 120 -12.77 -9.96 2.15
N LYS A 121 -13.91 -9.86 1.49
CA LYS A 121 -14.44 -10.94 0.66
C LYS A 121 -13.52 -11.21 -0.53
N GLN A 122 -13.02 -10.17 -1.18
CA GLN A 122 -12.13 -10.31 -2.34
C GLN A 122 -10.80 -10.94 -1.96
N VAL A 123 -10.22 -10.52 -0.84
CA VAL A 123 -8.96 -11.10 -0.34
C VAL A 123 -9.17 -12.57 0.03
N SER A 124 -10.27 -12.92 0.68
CA SER A 124 -10.56 -14.31 1.03
C SER A 124 -10.80 -15.18 -0.20
N GLU A 125 -11.41 -14.66 -1.25
CA GLU A 125 -11.61 -15.38 -2.52
C GLU A 125 -10.29 -15.66 -3.25
N VAL A 126 -9.26 -14.81 -3.06
CA VAL A 126 -7.94 -14.99 -3.66
C VAL A 126 -7.05 -15.90 -2.83
N ILE A 127 -6.99 -15.69 -1.51
CA ILE A 127 -6.11 -16.45 -0.61
C ILE A 127 -6.71 -17.82 -0.26
N TYR A 128 -8.03 -17.87 -0.12
CA TYR A 128 -8.78 -19.07 0.23
C TYR A 128 -9.86 -19.30 -0.83
N PRO A 129 -9.50 -19.84 -2.04
CA PRO A 129 -10.52 -20.33 -2.93
C PRO A 129 -11.35 -21.35 -2.14
N PRO A 130 -12.65 -21.42 -2.33
CA PRO A 130 -13.61 -21.82 -1.33
C PRO A 130 -13.24 -23.10 -0.62
N PHE A 131 -12.65 -22.98 0.56
CA PHE A 131 -12.83 -24.00 1.55
C PHE A 131 -14.28 -23.83 2.00
N ASP A 132 -15.11 -24.81 1.72
CA ASP A 132 -16.42 -24.94 2.33
C ASP A 132 -16.26 -24.85 3.84
N LEU A 133 -16.38 -23.65 4.36
CA LEU A 133 -16.60 -23.43 5.77
C LEU A 133 -18.10 -23.58 6.00
N ASP A 134 -18.57 -24.82 5.95
CA ASP A 134 -19.81 -25.20 6.60
C ASP A 134 -19.62 -25.03 8.11
N TYR A 135 -20.00 -23.84 8.62
CA TYR A 135 -20.25 -23.57 10.03
C TYR A 135 -21.66 -23.03 10.21
#